data_742f1fb6baf6c8b5e6d503b349e36d8c
#
_entry.id   742f1fb6baf6c8b5e6d503b349e36d8c
#
_cell.length_a   1.000
_cell.length_b   1.000
_cell.length_c   1.000
_cell.angle_alpha   90.00
_cell.angle_beta   90.00
_cell.angle_gamma   90.00
#
_symmetry.space_group_name_H-M   'P 1'
#
loop_
_entity.id
_entity.type
_entity.pdbx_description
1 polymer ?
#
loop_
_entity_poly.entity_id
_entity_poly.type
_entity_poly.pdbx_seq_one_letter_code
_entity_poly.pdbx_strand_id
1 'polypeptide(L)'
;NSKISEDNWTRAEGGGGTTYVIGDGDFFDNCAVNFSSIYGKKLPNAALAKTLNKEVNFGYQAAGISVISHPKNPHIPTSHMNIRIFGILDKDGLMCDWWIGGGYDLTPFLPYKEDIIGWHNDAKKFLEPYGANLYKDFSENCNNYFNIPHRNERRGVGGIFFDNLKNFSSIDLGISFLQAMAVTYIESYIKIIKRRRNS
;
A
#
# COMPACT_ATOMS: atom_id res chain seq x y z
N ASN A 1 -27.18 0.57 -3.87
CA ASN A 1 -27.34 0.08 -2.48
C ASN A 1 -26.24 -0.93 -2.19
N SER A 2 -25.10 -0.46 -1.67
CA SER A 2 -24.01 -1.35 -1.21
C SER A 2 -24.22 -1.67 0.26
N LYS A 3 -23.96 -2.92 0.65
CA LYS A 3 -23.89 -3.32 2.04
C LYS A 3 -22.48 -3.04 2.54
N ILE A 4 -22.36 -2.23 3.58
CA ILE A 4 -21.08 -1.96 4.25
C ILE A 4 -21.09 -2.72 5.57
N SER A 5 -20.11 -3.57 5.79
CA SER A 5 -19.82 -4.21 7.08
C SER A 5 -18.56 -3.60 7.68
N GLU A 6 -18.59 -3.45 9.00
CA GLU A 6 -17.46 -3.01 9.80
C GLU A 6 -17.08 -4.12 10.76
N ASP A 7 -15.80 -4.45 10.83
CA ASP A 7 -15.23 -5.40 11.78
C ASP A 7 -14.10 -4.74 12.55
N ASN A 8 -14.24 -4.68 13.86
CA ASN A 8 -13.24 -4.17 14.79
C ASN A 8 -12.54 -5.36 15.46
N TRP A 9 -11.25 -5.49 15.24
CA TRP A 9 -10.47 -6.60 15.72
C TRP A 9 -9.32 -6.15 16.65
N THR A 10 -8.93 -7.00 17.56
CA THR A 10 -7.82 -6.78 18.48
C THR A 10 -6.82 -7.92 18.44
N ARG A 11 -5.54 -7.62 18.73
CA ARG A 11 -4.48 -8.62 18.86
C ARG A 11 -4.17 -8.89 20.33
N ALA A 12 -3.98 -10.15 20.69
CA ALA A 12 -3.56 -10.55 22.03
C ALA A 12 -2.19 -9.94 22.42
N GLU A 13 -1.30 -9.74 21.45
CA GLU A 13 0.04 -9.16 21.65
C GLU A 13 0.05 -7.63 21.73
N GLY A 14 -1.04 -6.99 21.32
CA GLY A 14 -1.24 -5.54 21.42
C GLY A 14 -1.66 -4.86 20.11
N GLY A 15 -2.55 -3.90 20.25
CA GLY A 15 -3.15 -3.15 19.14
C GLY A 15 -4.34 -3.86 18.50
N GLY A 16 -4.72 -3.38 17.33
CA GLY A 16 -5.88 -3.87 16.59
C GLY A 16 -6.10 -3.09 15.31
N GLY A 17 -7.32 -3.12 14.82
CA GLY A 17 -7.69 -2.40 13.62
C GLY A 17 -9.17 -2.45 13.33
N THR A 18 -9.53 -1.83 12.22
CA THR A 18 -10.89 -1.80 11.70
C THR A 18 -10.87 -2.17 10.23
N THR A 19 -11.71 -3.10 9.84
CA THR A 19 -11.89 -3.50 8.45
C THR A 19 -13.30 -3.10 7.99
N TYR A 20 -13.36 -2.34 6.91
CA TYR A 20 -14.59 -2.08 6.19
C TYR A 20 -14.65 -2.94 4.94
N VAL A 21 -15.75 -3.65 4.74
CA VAL A 21 -16.02 -4.43 3.52
C VAL A 21 -17.29 -3.92 2.88
N ILE A 22 -17.19 -3.60 1.60
CA ILE A 22 -18.30 -3.23 0.74
C ILE A 22 -18.54 -4.42 -0.19
N GLY A 23 -19.63 -5.11 0.01
CA GLY A 23 -20.04 -6.25 -0.82
C GLY A 23 -21.40 -6.03 -1.46
N ASP A 24 -21.74 -6.84 -2.45
CA ASP A 24 -23.04 -6.89 -3.12
C ASP A 24 -23.57 -5.54 -3.62
N GLY A 25 -22.67 -4.59 -3.87
CA GLY A 25 -23.00 -3.25 -4.36
C GLY A 25 -23.24 -3.23 -5.87
N ASP A 26 -23.83 -2.13 -6.34
CA ASP A 26 -24.04 -1.94 -7.78
C ASP A 26 -22.73 -1.72 -8.56
N PHE A 27 -21.69 -1.24 -7.88
CA PHE A 27 -20.40 -0.92 -8.48
C PHE A 27 -19.31 -1.94 -8.13
N PHE A 28 -19.12 -2.23 -6.84
CA PHE A 28 -18.15 -3.21 -6.39
C PHE A 28 -18.81 -4.59 -6.20
N ASP A 29 -18.16 -5.62 -6.73
CA ASP A 29 -18.40 -6.99 -6.31
C ASP A 29 -17.88 -7.16 -4.87
N ASN A 30 -16.65 -6.70 -4.64
CA ASN A 30 -16.04 -6.64 -3.32
C ASN A 30 -15.04 -5.48 -3.26
N CYS A 31 -15.07 -4.73 -2.16
CA CYS A 31 -14.05 -3.75 -1.84
C CYS A 31 -13.79 -3.81 -0.34
N ALA A 32 -12.53 -3.80 0.05
CA ALA A 32 -12.15 -3.80 1.45
C ALA A 32 -11.11 -2.72 1.74
N VAL A 33 -11.30 -2.06 2.88
CA VAL A 33 -10.32 -1.13 3.46
C VAL A 33 -10.02 -1.61 4.87
N ASN A 34 -8.76 -1.92 5.14
CA ASN A 34 -8.31 -2.33 6.46
C ASN A 34 -7.32 -1.32 7.01
N PHE A 35 -7.63 -0.75 8.16
CA PHE A 35 -6.71 -0.01 9.00
C PHE A 35 -6.18 -0.92 10.10
N SER A 36 -4.88 -0.87 10.35
CA SER A 36 -4.24 -1.58 11.46
C SER A 36 -3.30 -0.65 12.23
N SER A 37 -3.28 -0.79 13.56
CA SER A 37 -2.31 -0.16 14.45
C SER A 37 -1.94 -1.18 15.52
N ILE A 38 -0.73 -1.71 15.41
CA ILE A 38 -0.27 -2.82 16.24
C ILE A 38 1.05 -2.49 16.91
N TYR A 39 1.28 -3.10 18.05
CA TYR A 39 2.54 -2.99 18.77
C TYR A 39 2.88 -4.33 19.44
N GLY A 40 4.13 -4.49 19.82
CA GLY A 40 4.58 -5.68 20.52
C GLY A 40 5.92 -5.47 21.22
N LYS A 41 6.22 -6.35 22.19
CA LYS A 41 7.46 -6.29 22.98
C LYS A 41 8.65 -6.95 22.28
N LYS A 42 8.40 -7.77 21.26
CA LYS A 42 9.44 -8.53 20.54
C LYS A 42 9.34 -8.22 19.04
N LEU A 43 10.46 -7.81 18.47
CA LEU A 43 10.55 -7.53 17.02
C LEU A 43 10.25 -8.81 16.22
N PRO A 44 9.43 -8.71 15.15
CA PRO A 44 9.28 -9.79 14.19
C PRO A 44 10.62 -10.12 13.50
N ASN A 45 10.86 -11.39 13.17
CA ASN A 45 12.11 -11.83 12.52
C ASN A 45 12.43 -11.04 11.23
N ALA A 46 11.41 -10.68 10.46
CA ALA A 46 11.56 -9.87 9.26
C ALA A 46 12.06 -8.44 9.55
N ALA A 47 11.71 -7.88 10.70
CA ALA A 47 12.19 -6.56 11.14
C ALA A 47 13.60 -6.66 11.72
N LEU A 48 13.93 -7.74 12.44
CA LEU A 48 15.29 -7.99 12.96
C LEU A 48 16.35 -8.03 11.86
N ALA A 49 16.03 -8.61 10.71
CA ALA A 49 16.96 -8.67 9.57
C ALA A 49 17.24 -7.29 8.95
N LYS A 50 16.43 -6.29 9.24
CA LYS A 50 16.47 -4.94 8.67
C LYS A 50 17.08 -3.89 9.60
N THR A 51 17.31 -4.26 10.87
CA THR A 51 17.92 -3.37 11.87
C THR A 51 19.43 -3.48 11.83
N LEU A 52 20.12 -2.35 11.89
CA LEU A 52 21.57 -2.30 11.97
C LEU A 52 22.11 -2.80 13.33
N ASN A 53 21.28 -2.82 14.35
CA ASN A 53 21.67 -3.16 15.72
C ASN A 53 20.96 -4.45 16.18
N LYS A 54 21.63 -5.60 16.05
CA LYS A 54 21.08 -6.93 16.37
C LYS A 54 20.87 -7.20 17.87
N GLU A 55 21.37 -6.33 18.76
CA GLU A 55 21.29 -6.50 20.23
C GLU A 55 20.03 -5.87 20.85
N VAL A 56 19.18 -5.28 20.03
CA VAL A 56 18.03 -4.49 20.49
C VAL A 56 16.80 -5.39 20.62
N ASN A 57 16.58 -5.88 21.80
CA ASN A 57 15.39 -6.66 22.16
C ASN A 57 14.26 -5.72 22.62
N PHE A 58 13.92 -4.77 21.76
CA PHE A 58 12.96 -3.70 22.05
C PHE A 58 11.60 -3.97 21.40
N GLY A 59 10.62 -3.17 21.82
CA GLY A 59 9.30 -3.18 21.26
C GLY A 59 9.24 -2.61 19.84
N TYR A 60 8.08 -2.74 19.24
CA TYR A 60 7.77 -2.13 17.95
C TYR A 60 6.36 -1.57 17.92
N GLN A 61 6.15 -0.62 17.02
CA GLN A 61 4.85 -0.15 16.58
C GLN A 61 4.78 -0.22 15.07
N ALA A 62 3.63 -0.59 14.53
CA ALA A 62 3.39 -0.58 13.10
C ALA A 62 1.94 -0.15 12.84
N ALA A 63 1.75 0.71 11.87
CA ALA A 63 0.43 1.13 11.44
C ALA A 63 0.36 1.12 9.91
N GLY A 64 -0.84 0.90 9.37
CA GLY A 64 -1.02 0.89 7.93
C GLY A 64 -2.47 0.84 7.50
N ILE A 65 -2.66 1.13 6.21
CA ILE A 65 -3.93 1.00 5.51
C ILE A 65 -3.71 0.14 4.28
N SER A 66 -4.58 -0.85 4.09
CA SER A 66 -4.67 -1.65 2.87
C SER A 66 -6.01 -1.43 2.20
N VAL A 67 -5.99 -1.36 0.89
CA VAL A 67 -7.20 -1.23 0.06
C VAL A 67 -7.17 -2.28 -1.03
N ILE A 68 -8.30 -2.95 -1.23
CA ILE A 68 -8.56 -3.84 -2.37
C ILE A 68 -9.89 -3.41 -2.98
N SER A 69 -9.92 -3.22 -4.30
CA SER A 69 -11.11 -2.82 -5.04
C SER A 69 -11.36 -3.77 -6.20
N HIS A 70 -12.46 -4.52 -6.13
CA HIS A 70 -12.92 -5.45 -7.17
C HIS A 70 -14.24 -4.94 -7.77
N PRO A 71 -14.19 -4.14 -8.87
CA PRO A 71 -15.40 -3.69 -9.55
C PRO A 71 -16.11 -4.86 -10.25
N LYS A 72 -17.45 -4.77 -10.38
CA LYS A 72 -18.23 -5.72 -11.18
C LYS A 72 -18.02 -5.53 -12.67
N ASN A 73 -17.81 -4.29 -13.10
CA ASN A 73 -17.58 -3.99 -14.51
C ASN A 73 -16.15 -4.42 -14.91
N PRO A 74 -15.98 -5.39 -15.83
CA PRO A 74 -14.66 -5.88 -16.24
C PRO A 74 -13.80 -4.85 -16.98
N HIS A 75 -14.39 -3.73 -17.44
CA HIS A 75 -13.68 -2.62 -18.04
C HIS A 75 -12.94 -1.76 -17.00
N ILE A 76 -13.33 -1.85 -15.71
CA ILE A 76 -12.68 -1.17 -14.60
C ILE A 76 -11.73 -2.16 -13.92
N PRO A 77 -10.42 -1.88 -13.88
CA PRO A 77 -9.45 -2.82 -13.32
C PRO A 77 -9.61 -3.01 -11.82
N THR A 78 -9.26 -4.19 -11.34
CA THR A 78 -8.96 -4.41 -9.93
C THR A 78 -7.77 -3.55 -9.52
N SER A 79 -7.83 -2.94 -8.34
CA SER A 79 -6.73 -2.15 -7.81
C SER A 79 -6.42 -2.49 -6.36
N HIS A 80 -5.15 -2.33 -6.00
CA HIS A 80 -4.65 -2.56 -4.65
C HIS A 80 -3.80 -1.38 -4.22
N MET A 81 -3.86 -1.04 -2.94
CA MET A 81 -2.98 -0.04 -2.34
C MET A 81 -2.63 -0.48 -0.91
N ASN A 82 -1.40 -0.25 -0.52
CA ASN A 82 -0.94 -0.40 0.86
C ASN A 82 -0.04 0.77 1.22
N ILE A 83 -0.25 1.32 2.39
CA ILE A 83 0.67 2.25 3.06
C ILE A 83 0.94 1.73 4.46
N ARG A 84 2.19 1.79 4.89
CA ARG A 84 2.58 1.33 6.22
C ARG A 84 3.77 2.10 6.77
N ILE A 85 3.78 2.23 8.08
CA ILE A 85 4.91 2.72 8.84
C ILE A 85 5.27 1.69 9.90
N PHE A 86 6.56 1.50 10.13
CA PHE A 86 7.09 0.64 11.16
C PHE A 86 8.10 1.41 11.99
N GLY A 87 7.97 1.35 13.30
CA GLY A 87 8.88 1.97 14.25
C GLY A 87 9.41 0.96 15.26
N ILE A 88 10.68 1.11 15.62
CA ILE A 88 11.35 0.38 16.68
C ILE A 88 11.38 1.26 17.92
N LEU A 89 11.02 0.68 19.04
CA LEU A 89 11.04 1.36 20.34
C LEU A 89 12.30 0.95 21.11
N ASP A 90 12.88 1.89 21.83
CA ASP A 90 13.96 1.61 22.78
C ASP A 90 13.44 1.08 24.12
N LYS A 91 14.35 0.88 25.08
CA LYS A 91 14.03 0.40 26.44
C LYS A 91 13.06 1.33 27.21
N ASP A 92 13.03 2.60 26.87
CA ASP A 92 12.19 3.62 27.51
C ASP A 92 10.84 3.80 26.76
N GLY A 93 10.63 3.01 25.69
CA GLY A 93 9.42 3.06 24.86
C GLY A 93 9.43 4.20 23.83
N LEU A 94 10.57 4.87 23.63
CA LEU A 94 10.72 5.92 22.63
C LEU A 94 11.11 5.33 21.27
N MET A 95 10.60 5.91 20.19
CA MET A 95 10.93 5.46 18.83
C MET A 95 12.37 5.83 18.48
N CYS A 96 13.23 4.83 18.30
CA CYS A 96 14.65 5.00 18.00
C CYS A 96 15.02 4.72 16.55
N ASP A 97 14.18 4.01 15.79
CA ASP A 97 14.34 3.79 14.34
C ASP A 97 12.98 3.60 13.70
N TRP A 98 12.85 3.95 12.41
CA TRP A 98 11.60 3.78 11.69
C TRP A 98 11.82 3.73 10.18
N TRP A 99 10.84 3.20 9.47
CA TRP A 99 10.78 3.22 8.01
C TRP A 99 9.34 3.16 7.52
N ILE A 100 9.16 3.54 6.28
CA ILE A 100 7.88 3.42 5.60
C ILE A 100 7.96 2.40 4.47
N GLY A 101 6.82 1.83 4.12
CA GLY A 101 6.62 0.96 2.99
C GLY A 101 5.25 1.16 2.38
N GLY A 102 5.08 0.75 1.16
CA GLY A 102 3.81 0.86 0.49
C GLY A 102 3.90 0.67 -1.00
N GLY A 103 2.79 0.97 -1.65
CA GLY A 103 2.66 0.89 -3.09
C GLY A 103 1.23 0.72 -3.53
N TYR A 104 1.03 0.72 -4.83
CA TYR A 104 -0.25 0.42 -5.46
C TYR A 104 -0.06 -0.17 -6.84
N ASP A 105 -0.98 -1.02 -7.27
CA ASP A 105 -0.95 -1.69 -8.57
C ASP A 105 -2.35 -1.88 -9.16
N LEU A 106 -2.39 -2.11 -10.47
CA LEU A 106 -3.59 -2.43 -11.24
C LEU A 106 -3.53 -3.83 -11.82
N THR A 107 -4.67 -4.55 -11.76
CA THR A 107 -4.87 -5.85 -12.41
C THR A 107 -6.12 -5.79 -13.31
N PRO A 108 -5.99 -5.32 -14.57
CA PRO A 108 -7.10 -5.24 -15.49
C PRO A 108 -7.48 -6.62 -16.08
N PHE A 109 -8.79 -6.88 -16.24
CA PHE A 109 -9.30 -7.94 -17.09
C PHE A 109 -9.18 -7.56 -18.56
N LEU A 110 -9.56 -6.32 -18.88
CA LEU A 110 -9.45 -5.74 -20.22
C LEU A 110 -8.43 -4.58 -20.16
N PRO A 111 -7.19 -4.79 -20.63
CA PRO A 111 -6.15 -3.76 -20.55
C PRO A 111 -6.35 -2.69 -21.62
N TYR A 112 -6.61 -1.46 -21.16
CA TYR A 112 -6.67 -0.27 -22.02
C TYR A 112 -5.36 0.51 -21.93
N LYS A 113 -4.72 0.72 -23.07
CA LYS A 113 -3.41 1.37 -23.14
C LYS A 113 -3.38 2.76 -22.50
N GLU A 114 -4.43 3.57 -22.73
CA GLU A 114 -4.53 4.92 -22.18
C GLU A 114 -4.67 4.92 -20.64
N ASP A 115 -5.34 3.91 -20.06
CA ASP A 115 -5.47 3.78 -18.61
C ASP A 115 -4.13 3.41 -17.97
N ILE A 116 -3.43 2.46 -18.58
CA ILE A 116 -2.11 2.01 -18.14
C ILE A 116 -1.11 3.17 -18.18
N ILE A 117 -1.05 3.89 -19.31
CA ILE A 117 -0.16 5.04 -19.47
C ILE A 117 -0.49 6.13 -18.46
N GLY A 118 -1.78 6.45 -18.29
CA GLY A 118 -2.23 7.45 -17.32
C GLY A 118 -1.84 7.10 -15.89
N TRP A 119 -2.05 5.85 -15.49
CA TRP A 119 -1.68 5.32 -14.19
C TRP A 119 -0.19 5.48 -13.86
N HIS A 120 0.66 5.06 -14.78
CA HIS A 120 2.10 5.18 -14.62
C HIS A 120 2.61 6.62 -14.70
N ASN A 121 1.97 7.47 -15.52
CA ASN A 121 2.31 8.90 -15.57
C ASN A 121 1.95 9.63 -14.27
N ASP A 122 0.82 9.32 -13.65
CA ASP A 122 0.43 9.89 -12.37
C ASP A 122 1.43 9.46 -11.27
N ALA A 123 1.84 8.20 -11.25
CA ALA A 123 2.88 7.70 -10.35
C ALA A 123 4.23 8.42 -10.54
N LYS A 124 4.63 8.62 -11.80
CA LYS A 124 5.87 9.33 -12.13
C LYS A 124 5.84 10.77 -11.66
N LYS A 125 4.74 11.50 -11.93
CA LYS A 125 4.55 12.88 -11.49
C LYS A 125 4.58 13.02 -9.96
N PHE A 126 3.96 12.06 -9.25
CA PHE A 126 3.99 12.03 -7.79
C PHE A 126 5.42 11.90 -7.26
N LEU A 127 6.23 11.05 -7.86
CA LEU A 127 7.59 10.75 -7.37
C LEU A 127 8.65 11.76 -7.81
N GLU A 128 8.40 12.52 -8.88
CA GLU A 128 9.36 13.47 -9.45
C GLU A 128 9.96 14.45 -8.43
N PRO A 129 9.19 15.07 -7.50
CA PRO A 129 9.74 15.96 -6.49
C PRO A 129 10.67 15.31 -5.47
N TYR A 130 10.56 13.98 -5.30
CA TYR A 130 11.32 13.21 -4.30
C TYR A 130 12.61 12.61 -4.85
N GLY A 131 12.74 12.47 -6.18
CA GLY A 131 13.97 12.01 -6.82
C GLY A 131 13.76 11.44 -8.22
N ALA A 132 14.68 11.75 -9.13
CA ALA A 132 14.56 11.47 -10.56
C ALA A 132 14.43 9.97 -10.92
N ASN A 133 15.02 9.08 -10.10
CA ASN A 133 15.03 7.64 -10.37
C ASN A 133 13.97 6.85 -9.58
N LEU A 134 13.30 7.48 -8.60
CA LEU A 134 12.40 6.76 -7.69
C LEU A 134 11.28 6.03 -8.41
N TYR A 135 10.72 6.64 -9.46
CA TYR A 135 9.68 5.95 -10.23
C TYR A 135 10.20 4.67 -10.90
N LYS A 136 11.39 4.72 -11.50
CA LYS A 136 12.01 3.54 -12.12
C LYS A 136 12.23 2.44 -11.09
N ASP A 137 12.85 2.79 -9.98
CA ASP A 137 13.20 1.84 -8.92
C ASP A 137 11.94 1.22 -8.29
N PHE A 138 10.93 2.04 -7.97
CA PHE A 138 9.70 1.55 -7.35
C PHE A 138 8.80 0.78 -8.32
N SER A 139 8.83 1.12 -9.61
CA SER A 139 8.11 0.36 -10.64
C SER A 139 8.77 -1.00 -10.88
N GLU A 140 10.10 -1.06 -10.89
CA GLU A 140 10.84 -2.32 -10.98
C GLU A 140 10.62 -3.20 -9.75
N ASN A 141 10.66 -2.62 -8.54
CA ASN A 141 10.32 -3.32 -7.31
C ASN A 141 8.90 -3.88 -7.33
N CYS A 142 7.92 -3.12 -7.85
CA CYS A 142 6.54 -3.56 -8.01
C CYS A 142 6.45 -4.77 -8.94
N ASN A 143 7.13 -4.73 -10.08
CA ASN A 143 7.18 -5.83 -11.03
C ASN A 143 7.77 -7.10 -10.43
N ASN A 144 8.84 -6.97 -9.65
CA ASN A 144 9.49 -8.10 -9.00
C ASN A 144 8.66 -8.68 -7.86
N TYR A 145 8.05 -7.82 -7.03
CA TYR A 145 7.23 -8.22 -5.89
C TYR A 145 5.97 -8.99 -6.32
N PHE A 146 5.31 -8.55 -7.39
CA PHE A 146 4.10 -9.17 -7.93
C PHE A 146 4.37 -10.16 -9.06
N ASN A 147 5.60 -10.58 -9.26
CA ASN A 147 5.90 -11.67 -10.18
C ASN A 147 5.34 -13.00 -9.65
N ILE A 148 4.75 -13.79 -10.57
CA ILE A 148 4.20 -15.13 -10.31
C ILE A 148 5.14 -16.16 -10.95
N PRO A 149 6.14 -16.67 -10.19
CA PRO A 149 7.25 -17.44 -10.79
C PRO A 149 6.79 -18.71 -11.52
N HIS A 150 5.83 -19.43 -10.95
CA HIS A 150 5.32 -20.69 -11.53
C HIS A 150 4.52 -20.50 -12.81
N ARG A 151 4.09 -19.27 -13.12
CA ARG A 151 3.40 -18.89 -14.35
C ARG A 151 4.28 -18.08 -15.30
N ASN A 152 5.46 -17.67 -14.83
CA ASN A 152 6.37 -16.77 -15.54
C ASN A 152 5.65 -15.50 -16.03
N GLU A 153 4.81 -14.93 -15.22
CA GLU A 153 4.04 -13.73 -15.54
C GLU A 153 4.03 -12.73 -14.38
N ARG A 154 3.75 -11.48 -14.68
CA ARG A 154 3.50 -10.44 -13.68
C ARG A 154 2.01 -10.37 -13.37
N ARG A 155 1.67 -10.10 -12.12
CA ARG A 155 0.31 -9.76 -11.76
C ARG A 155 -0.04 -8.38 -12.31
N GLY A 156 -0.96 -8.32 -13.26
CA GLY A 156 -1.47 -7.07 -13.82
C GLY A 156 -0.42 -6.23 -14.56
N VAL A 157 -0.61 -4.94 -14.55
CA VAL A 157 0.21 -3.96 -15.28
C VAL A 157 1.17 -3.20 -14.37
N GLY A 158 1.21 -3.52 -13.08
CA GLY A 158 2.09 -2.91 -12.11
C GLY A 158 1.61 -1.56 -11.59
N GLY A 159 2.55 -0.81 -11.12
CA GLY A 159 2.41 0.47 -10.46
C GLY A 159 3.72 0.83 -9.77
N ILE A 160 3.68 1.08 -8.47
CA ILE A 160 4.85 1.36 -7.64
C ILE A 160 4.82 0.52 -6.35
N PHE A 161 6.00 0.09 -5.91
CA PHE A 161 6.18 -0.60 -4.63
C PHE A 161 7.53 -0.25 -4.02
N PHE A 162 7.53 0.03 -2.74
CA PHE A 162 8.74 0.27 -1.96
C PHE A 162 8.59 -0.31 -0.55
N ASP A 163 9.72 -0.70 0.03
CA ASP A 163 9.82 -1.16 1.41
C ASP A 163 11.10 -0.64 2.04
N ASN A 164 11.10 -0.46 3.36
CA ASN A 164 12.25 0.04 4.13
C ASN A 164 12.77 1.41 3.69
N LEU A 165 11.88 2.28 3.25
CA LEU A 165 12.26 3.63 2.84
C LEU A 165 12.51 4.49 4.07
N LYS A 166 13.76 4.98 4.22
CA LYS A 166 14.24 5.80 5.34
C LYS A 166 14.74 7.20 4.92
N ASN A 167 14.49 7.61 3.68
CA ASN A 167 15.10 8.80 3.07
C ASN A 167 14.43 10.13 3.49
N PHE A 168 13.78 10.17 4.65
CA PHE A 168 13.12 11.36 5.17
C PHE A 168 13.80 11.84 6.45
N SER A 169 13.95 13.15 6.62
CA SER A 169 14.56 13.76 7.81
C SER A 169 13.66 13.71 9.05
N SER A 170 12.38 13.43 8.90
CA SER A 170 11.45 13.24 10.01
C SER A 170 10.34 12.24 9.65
N ILE A 171 9.73 11.66 10.69
CA ILE A 171 8.59 10.76 10.55
C ILE A 171 7.38 11.47 9.91
N ASP A 172 7.16 12.75 10.20
CA ASP A 172 6.06 13.55 9.65
C ASP A 172 6.18 13.70 8.13
N LEU A 173 7.40 13.85 7.62
CA LEU A 173 7.67 13.90 6.18
C LEU A 173 7.42 12.53 5.53
N GLY A 174 7.79 11.45 6.19
CA GLY A 174 7.47 10.09 5.74
C GLY A 174 5.95 9.84 5.69
N ILE A 175 5.21 10.27 6.71
CA ILE A 175 3.74 10.20 6.75
C ILE A 175 3.12 11.05 5.64
N SER A 176 3.61 12.28 5.45
CA SER A 176 3.13 13.17 4.38
C SER A 176 3.35 12.57 2.99
N PHE A 177 4.48 11.89 2.77
CA PHE A 177 4.74 11.15 1.53
C PHE A 177 3.72 10.01 1.33
N LEU A 178 3.43 9.21 2.36
CA LEU A 178 2.43 8.14 2.30
C LEU A 178 1.02 8.69 2.02
N GLN A 179 0.66 9.82 2.62
CA GLN A 179 -0.63 10.49 2.38
C GLN A 179 -0.74 10.98 0.93
N ALA A 180 0.31 11.64 0.41
CA ALA A 180 0.36 12.10 -0.97
C ALA A 180 0.26 10.93 -1.98
N MET A 181 0.91 9.80 -1.67
CA MET A 181 0.80 8.58 -2.46
C MET A 181 -0.64 8.03 -2.48
N ALA A 182 -1.29 7.97 -1.32
CA ALA A 182 -2.68 7.50 -1.21
C ALA A 182 -3.65 8.41 -1.98
N VAL A 183 -3.47 9.72 -1.92
CA VAL A 183 -4.26 10.69 -2.71
C VAL A 183 -4.02 10.46 -4.21
N THR A 184 -2.77 10.29 -4.64
CA THR A 184 -2.43 10.01 -6.04
C THR A 184 -3.10 8.73 -6.54
N TYR A 185 -3.06 7.66 -5.74
CA TYR A 185 -3.77 6.40 -6.04
C TYR A 185 -5.26 6.62 -6.25
N ILE A 186 -5.92 7.30 -5.32
CA ILE A 186 -7.37 7.56 -5.38
C ILE A 186 -7.72 8.37 -6.62
N GLU A 187 -7.01 9.48 -6.88
CA GLU A 187 -7.27 10.35 -8.01
C GLU A 187 -7.05 9.65 -9.35
N SER A 188 -5.97 8.88 -9.46
CA SER A 188 -5.64 8.11 -10.66
C SER A 188 -6.69 7.03 -10.94
N TYR A 189 -7.10 6.30 -9.90
CA TYR A 189 -8.12 5.27 -10.04
C TYR A 189 -9.49 5.85 -10.38
N ILE A 190 -9.89 6.98 -9.79
CA ILE A 190 -11.13 7.70 -10.14
C ILE A 190 -11.16 8.14 -11.61
N LYS A 191 -10.03 8.55 -12.20
CA LYS A 191 -9.94 8.88 -13.63
C LYS A 191 -10.28 7.67 -14.50
N ILE A 192 -9.79 6.49 -14.14
CA ILE A 192 -10.10 5.23 -14.83
C ILE A 192 -11.58 4.89 -14.69
N ILE A 193 -12.11 4.92 -13.46
CA ILE A 193 -13.53 4.67 -13.20
C ILE A 193 -14.42 5.58 -14.04
N LYS A 194 -14.17 6.89 -14.03
CA LYS A 194 -14.97 7.87 -14.80
C LYS A 194 -14.95 7.57 -16.29
N ARG A 195 -13.84 7.06 -16.82
CA ARG A 195 -13.69 6.73 -18.24
C ARG A 195 -14.39 5.43 -18.61
N ARG A 196 -14.40 4.44 -17.70
CA ARG A 196 -14.88 3.07 -17.98
C ARG A 196 -16.24 2.72 -17.42
N ARG A 197 -16.84 3.54 -16.59
CA ARG A 197 -18.12 3.22 -15.91
C ARG A 197 -19.30 2.97 -16.84
N ASN A 198 -19.24 3.46 -18.07
CA ASN A 198 -20.30 3.31 -19.08
C ASN A 198 -19.85 2.44 -20.28
N SER A 199 -18.73 1.75 -20.17
CA SER A 199 -18.22 0.85 -21.22
C SER A 199 -18.87 -0.51 -21.17
#